data_1371fdf232caba7f6e7c9033d276791f
#
_entry.id   1371fdf232caba7f6e7c9033d276791f
#
_cell.length_a   1.000
_cell.length_b   1.000
_cell.length_c   1.000
_cell.angle_alpha   90.00
_cell.angle_beta   90.00
_cell.angle_gamma   90.00
#
_symmetry.space_group_name_H-M   'P 1'
#
loop_
_entity.id
_entity.type
_entity.pdbx_description
1 polymer ?
#
loop_
_entity_poly.entity_id
_entity_poly.type
_entity_poly.pdbx_seq_one_letter_code
_entity_poly.pdbx_strand_id
1 'polypeptide(L)'
;MLFRSSELGIDEWYAGLLPGEKADLIDRLAGEGRRVVMMGDGINDGPALAKASVGVAPGHGTDLARVSGQVILPGGDLGSLLRFFSLAGQTMRTIRQNFFWAFAYNVLAIPVAAGVLVPFGGPALDPMLAGLAMSLSSVSVLANSLLLRMPGARRAGRW
;
A
#
# COMPACT_ATOMS: atom_id res chain seq x y z
N MET A 1 30.98 -16.01 -0.46
CA MET A 1 29.61 -15.48 -0.44
C MET A 1 29.36 -14.46 0.67
N LEU A 2 30.09 -14.53 1.77
CA LEU A 2 29.99 -13.65 2.95
C LEU A 2 30.32 -12.15 2.69
N PHE A 3 31.19 -11.85 1.74
CA PHE A 3 31.61 -10.47 1.47
C PHE A 3 30.53 -9.57 0.83
N ARG A 4 29.57 -10.12 0.10
CA ARG A 4 28.54 -9.33 -0.58
C ARG A 4 27.39 -8.86 0.34
N SER A 5 27.10 -9.59 1.41
CA SER A 5 26.03 -9.20 2.33
C SER A 5 26.39 -7.94 3.13
N SER A 6 27.62 -7.82 3.60
CA SER A 6 28.09 -6.63 4.31
C SER A 6 28.21 -5.39 3.40
N GLU A 7 28.64 -5.56 2.16
CA GLU A 7 28.68 -4.48 1.16
C GLU A 7 27.27 -3.95 0.80
N LEU A 8 26.24 -4.80 0.88
CA LEU A 8 24.85 -4.46 0.59
C LEU A 8 24.06 -3.99 1.82
N GLY A 9 24.70 -3.93 3.01
CA GLY A 9 24.03 -3.55 4.25
C GLY A 9 22.97 -4.56 4.69
N ILE A 10 23.16 -5.86 4.41
CA ILE A 10 22.25 -6.92 4.83
C ILE A 10 22.59 -7.31 6.27
N ASP A 11 21.64 -7.08 7.18
CA ASP A 11 21.83 -7.32 8.61
C ASP A 11 21.82 -8.81 8.97
N GLU A 12 20.93 -9.58 8.36
CA GLU A 12 20.77 -11.02 8.60
C GLU A 12 20.76 -11.79 7.28
N TRP A 13 21.43 -12.92 7.25
CA TRP A 13 21.43 -13.80 6.08
C TRP A 13 21.38 -15.28 6.50
N TYR A 14 20.68 -16.09 5.71
CA TYR A 14 20.53 -17.51 5.91
C TYR A 14 20.86 -18.24 4.61
N ALA A 15 21.80 -19.19 4.64
CA ALA A 15 22.24 -19.92 3.46
C ALA A 15 21.91 -21.40 3.57
N GLY A 16 21.72 -22.05 2.40
CA GLY A 16 21.52 -23.49 2.33
C GLY A 16 20.18 -24.01 2.85
N LEU A 17 19.19 -23.12 3.03
CA LEU A 17 17.88 -23.51 3.53
C LEU A 17 17.12 -24.37 2.53
N LEU A 18 16.57 -25.48 2.99
CA LEU A 18 15.58 -26.27 2.26
C LEU A 18 14.24 -25.52 2.16
N PRO A 19 13.35 -25.90 1.22
CA PRO A 19 12.07 -25.22 1.04
C PRO A 19 11.23 -25.13 2.31
N GLY A 20 11.16 -26.19 3.11
CA GLY A 20 10.47 -26.21 4.39
C GLY A 20 11.09 -25.27 5.41
N GLU A 21 12.42 -25.27 5.52
CA GLU A 21 13.16 -24.41 6.44
C GLU A 21 12.98 -22.91 6.13
N LYS A 22 12.83 -22.53 4.84
CA LYS A 22 12.47 -21.18 4.45
C LYS A 22 11.10 -20.78 5.01
N ALA A 23 10.13 -21.66 4.90
CA ALA A 23 8.79 -21.44 5.42
C ALA A 23 8.78 -21.34 6.95
N ASP A 24 9.56 -22.18 7.65
CA ASP A 24 9.69 -22.13 9.10
C ASP A 24 10.42 -20.87 9.58
N LEU A 25 11.39 -20.38 8.81
CA LEU A 25 12.05 -19.11 9.06
C LEU A 25 11.04 -17.95 9.00
N ILE A 26 10.17 -17.92 7.99
CA ILE A 26 9.12 -16.91 7.85
C ILE A 26 8.17 -16.95 9.06
N ASP A 27 7.73 -18.16 9.48
CA ASP A 27 6.86 -18.32 10.65
C ASP A 27 7.52 -17.81 11.93
N ARG A 28 8.81 -18.13 12.14
CA ARG A 28 9.57 -17.64 13.28
C ARG A 28 9.63 -16.11 13.31
N LEU A 29 10.01 -15.47 12.20
CA LEU A 29 10.08 -14.02 12.09
C LEU A 29 8.71 -13.36 12.31
N ALA A 30 7.64 -13.96 11.80
CA ALA A 30 6.28 -13.51 12.05
C ALA A 30 5.88 -13.66 13.52
N GLY A 31 6.28 -14.75 14.17
CA GLY A 31 6.07 -14.98 15.61
C GLY A 31 6.80 -13.95 16.50
N GLU A 32 7.91 -13.40 16.04
CA GLU A 32 8.63 -12.28 16.66
C GLU A 32 7.93 -10.91 16.43
N GLY A 33 6.75 -10.89 15.79
CA GLY A 33 6.01 -9.68 15.48
C GLY A 33 6.51 -8.91 14.24
N ARG A 34 7.45 -9.49 13.48
CA ARG A 34 7.99 -8.89 12.24
C ARG A 34 7.01 -9.11 11.08
N ARG A 35 6.81 -8.08 10.27
CA ARG A 35 6.09 -8.21 9.00
C ARG A 35 7.09 -8.58 7.91
N VAL A 36 6.98 -9.78 7.39
CA VAL A 36 7.93 -10.33 6.42
C VAL A 36 7.40 -10.15 5.01
N VAL A 37 8.23 -9.56 4.16
CA VAL A 37 8.02 -9.57 2.71
C VAL A 37 9.00 -10.57 2.12
N MET A 38 8.48 -11.59 1.45
CA MET A 38 9.28 -12.62 0.78
C MET A 38 9.20 -12.43 -0.73
N MET A 39 10.34 -12.38 -1.39
CA MET A 39 10.43 -12.42 -2.85
C MET A 39 11.10 -13.72 -3.28
N GLY A 40 10.47 -14.46 -4.17
CA GLY A 40 10.98 -15.73 -4.69
C GLY A 40 10.39 -16.06 -6.05
N ASP A 41 11.17 -16.75 -6.89
CA ASP A 41 10.84 -17.05 -8.30
C ASP A 41 10.61 -18.53 -8.56
N GLY A 42 10.96 -19.40 -7.62
CA GLY A 42 11.02 -20.83 -7.79
C GLY A 42 9.85 -21.62 -7.20
N ILE A 43 9.73 -22.84 -7.66
CA ILE A 43 8.80 -23.84 -7.10
C ILE A 43 9.07 -24.06 -5.61
N ASN A 44 10.34 -23.98 -5.22
CA ASN A 44 10.79 -24.20 -3.84
C ASN A 44 10.44 -23.06 -2.88
N ASP A 45 10.05 -21.92 -3.39
CA ASP A 45 9.72 -20.72 -2.58
C ASP A 45 8.21 -20.60 -2.31
N GLY A 46 7.38 -21.39 -2.98
CA GLY A 46 5.92 -21.35 -2.86
C GLY A 46 5.41 -21.39 -1.42
N PRO A 47 5.84 -22.37 -0.58
CA PRO A 47 5.43 -22.43 0.83
C PRO A 47 5.84 -21.19 1.64
N ALA A 48 7.04 -20.66 1.42
CA ALA A 48 7.54 -19.45 2.10
C ALA A 48 6.80 -18.18 1.62
N LEU A 49 6.51 -18.06 0.33
CA LEU A 49 5.71 -16.98 -0.24
C LEU A 49 4.30 -16.95 0.35
N ALA A 50 3.67 -18.11 0.50
CA ALA A 50 2.32 -18.22 1.05
C ALA A 50 2.24 -17.83 2.54
N LYS A 51 3.31 -18.11 3.33
CA LYS A 51 3.40 -17.78 4.75
C LYS A 51 3.81 -16.34 5.03
N ALA A 52 4.46 -15.69 4.09
CA ALA A 52 4.89 -14.30 4.25
C ALA A 52 3.71 -13.35 4.43
N SER A 53 3.90 -12.24 5.14
CA SER A 53 2.90 -11.16 5.24
C SER A 53 2.57 -10.59 3.85
N VAL A 54 3.56 -10.55 2.96
CA VAL A 54 3.40 -10.27 1.54
C VAL A 54 4.38 -11.15 0.75
N GLY A 55 3.85 -12.08 -0.05
CA GLY A 55 4.61 -12.86 -1.01
C GLY A 55 4.67 -12.13 -2.35
N VAL A 56 5.88 -11.96 -2.87
CA VAL A 56 6.16 -11.26 -4.13
C VAL A 56 6.78 -12.23 -5.12
N ALA A 57 6.14 -12.45 -6.26
CA ALA A 57 6.67 -13.25 -7.35
C ALA A 57 7.11 -12.37 -8.52
N PRO A 58 8.28 -12.60 -9.14
CA PRO A 58 8.66 -11.96 -10.39
C PRO A 58 7.73 -12.43 -11.53
N GLY A 59 7.49 -11.56 -12.51
CA GLY A 59 6.59 -11.88 -13.62
C GLY A 59 7.05 -13.05 -14.51
N HIS A 60 8.35 -13.34 -14.48
CA HIS A 60 8.97 -14.50 -15.15
C HIS A 60 9.10 -15.73 -14.22
N GLY A 61 8.62 -15.65 -12.99
CA GLY A 61 8.62 -16.75 -12.03
C GLY A 61 7.74 -17.92 -12.49
N THR A 62 7.93 -19.07 -11.85
CA THR A 62 7.11 -20.26 -12.11
C THR A 62 5.63 -20.01 -11.83
N ASP A 63 4.75 -20.77 -12.43
CA ASP A 63 3.31 -20.65 -12.20
C ASP A 63 2.96 -20.86 -10.72
N LEU A 64 3.68 -21.74 -10.02
CA LEU A 64 3.49 -21.95 -8.58
C LEU A 64 3.88 -20.71 -7.77
N ALA A 65 4.99 -20.06 -8.09
CA ALA A 65 5.38 -18.82 -7.41
C ALA A 65 4.36 -17.69 -7.67
N ARG A 66 3.82 -17.62 -8.90
CA ARG A 66 2.78 -16.64 -9.25
C ARG A 66 1.45 -16.88 -8.56
N VAL A 67 1.09 -18.14 -8.32
CA VAL A 67 -0.13 -18.49 -7.57
C VAL A 67 0.04 -18.28 -6.07
N SER A 68 1.24 -18.54 -5.53
CA SER A 68 1.52 -18.39 -4.10
C SER A 68 1.81 -16.95 -3.69
N GLY A 69 2.25 -16.09 -4.61
CA GLY A 69 2.54 -14.69 -4.35
C GLY A 69 1.28 -13.81 -4.43
N GLN A 70 1.10 -12.91 -3.46
CA GLN A 70 0.02 -11.91 -3.51
C GLN A 70 0.33 -10.76 -4.48
N VAL A 71 1.59 -10.57 -4.82
CA VAL A 71 2.06 -9.51 -5.72
C VAL A 71 2.90 -10.11 -6.84
N ILE A 72 2.61 -9.73 -8.08
CA ILE A 72 3.41 -10.11 -9.25
C ILE A 72 4.10 -8.85 -9.79
N LEU A 73 5.44 -8.87 -9.84
CA LEU A 73 6.25 -7.78 -10.36
C LEU A 73 6.74 -8.09 -11.78
N PRO A 74 6.23 -7.41 -12.80
CA PRO A 74 6.60 -7.71 -14.21
C PRO A 74 8.10 -7.63 -14.50
N GLY A 75 8.83 -6.71 -13.86
CA GLY A 75 10.26 -6.53 -14.03
C GLY A 75 11.14 -7.55 -13.29
N GLY A 76 10.64 -8.12 -12.20
CA GLY A 76 11.31 -9.17 -11.42
C GLY A 76 12.64 -8.80 -10.76
N ASP A 77 13.05 -7.55 -10.84
CA ASP A 77 14.27 -7.02 -10.25
C ASP A 77 14.03 -6.31 -8.90
N LEU A 78 15.06 -6.17 -8.08
CA LEU A 78 14.99 -5.45 -6.81
C LEU A 78 14.56 -3.98 -7.00
N GLY A 79 14.92 -3.36 -8.11
CA GLY A 79 14.47 -2.00 -8.44
C GLY A 79 12.95 -1.92 -8.63
N SER A 80 12.33 -2.96 -9.18
CA SER A 80 10.87 -3.08 -9.28
C SER A 80 10.21 -3.23 -7.91
N LEU A 81 10.84 -3.96 -7.00
CA LEU A 81 10.39 -4.11 -5.62
C LEU A 81 10.43 -2.76 -4.87
N LEU A 82 11.51 -2.00 -5.00
CA LEU A 82 11.61 -0.65 -4.41
C LEU A 82 10.53 0.30 -4.98
N ARG A 83 10.31 0.26 -6.30
CA ARG A 83 9.23 1.03 -6.94
C ARG A 83 7.85 0.64 -6.43
N PHE A 84 7.62 -0.66 -6.20
CA PHE A 84 6.38 -1.16 -5.62
C PHE A 84 6.14 -0.58 -4.23
N PHE A 85 7.12 -0.63 -3.32
CA PHE A 85 6.98 -0.06 -1.99
C PHE A 85 6.73 1.45 -2.02
N SER A 86 7.45 2.17 -2.87
CA SER A 86 7.23 3.61 -3.06
C SER A 86 5.80 3.91 -3.52
N LEU A 87 5.30 3.14 -4.50
CA LEU A 87 3.93 3.30 -5.00
C LEU A 87 2.89 2.94 -3.94
N ALA A 88 3.10 1.85 -3.21
CA ALA A 88 2.21 1.43 -2.12
C ALA A 88 2.11 2.51 -1.03
N GLY A 89 3.24 3.12 -0.64
CA GLY A 89 3.29 4.22 0.31
C GLY A 89 2.52 5.46 -0.19
N GLN A 90 2.71 5.84 -1.44
CA GLN A 90 1.99 6.96 -2.07
C GLN A 90 0.49 6.68 -2.14
N THR A 91 0.10 5.47 -2.53
CA THR A 91 -1.30 5.04 -2.58
C THR A 91 -1.95 5.13 -1.20
N MET A 92 -1.29 4.61 -0.17
CA MET A 92 -1.81 4.68 1.20
C MET A 92 -1.96 6.12 1.69
N ARG A 93 -1.01 7.00 1.36
CA ARG A 93 -1.11 8.43 1.67
C ARG A 93 -2.32 9.08 0.99
N THR A 94 -2.52 8.79 -0.29
CA THR A 94 -3.68 9.31 -1.05
C THR A 94 -4.99 8.80 -0.48
N ILE A 95 -5.07 7.51 -0.12
CA ILE A 95 -6.25 6.93 0.54
C ILE A 95 -6.55 7.69 1.84
N ARG A 96 -5.55 7.88 2.71
CA ARG A 96 -5.73 8.63 3.96
C ARG A 96 -6.20 10.07 3.73
N GLN A 97 -5.65 10.76 2.74
CA GLN A 97 -6.09 12.10 2.37
C GLN A 97 -7.53 12.11 1.88
N ASN A 98 -7.91 11.16 1.02
CA ASN A 98 -9.26 11.03 0.52
C ASN A 98 -10.27 10.78 1.66
N PHE A 99 -9.94 9.89 2.57
CA PHE A 99 -10.76 9.65 3.77
C PHE A 99 -10.88 10.91 4.63
N PHE A 100 -9.77 11.58 4.91
CA PHE A 100 -9.80 12.81 5.71
C PHE A 100 -10.75 13.85 5.09
N TRP A 101 -10.62 14.14 3.81
CA TRP A 101 -11.49 15.12 3.15
C TRP A 101 -12.95 14.67 3.10
N ALA A 102 -13.21 13.38 2.79
CA ALA A 102 -14.57 12.85 2.78
C ALA A 102 -15.25 12.99 4.15
N PHE A 103 -14.53 12.67 5.24
CA PHE A 103 -15.07 12.86 6.58
C PHE A 103 -15.21 14.33 6.97
N ALA A 104 -14.22 15.17 6.67
CA ALA A 104 -14.25 16.59 7.02
C ALA A 104 -15.45 17.29 6.37
N TYR A 105 -15.72 17.04 5.09
CA TYR A 105 -16.90 17.58 4.42
C TYR A 105 -18.21 17.14 5.09
N ASN A 106 -18.33 15.87 5.42
CA ASN A 106 -19.55 15.34 6.05
C ASN A 106 -19.74 15.86 7.49
N VAL A 107 -18.68 15.88 8.29
CA VAL A 107 -18.73 16.37 9.68
C VAL A 107 -19.11 17.85 9.74
N LEU A 108 -18.67 18.65 8.77
CA LEU A 108 -19.00 20.08 8.72
C LEU A 108 -20.36 20.33 8.04
N ALA A 109 -20.65 19.66 6.93
CA ALA A 109 -21.82 19.93 6.12
C ALA A 109 -23.11 19.41 6.77
N ILE A 110 -23.09 18.23 7.39
CA ILE A 110 -24.30 17.62 7.98
C ILE A 110 -24.90 18.48 9.11
N PRO A 111 -24.16 18.94 10.13
CA PRO A 111 -24.72 19.80 11.17
C PRO A 111 -25.25 21.12 10.62
N VAL A 112 -24.54 21.71 9.63
CA VAL A 112 -24.98 22.96 9.00
C VAL A 112 -26.25 22.75 8.20
N ALA A 113 -26.35 21.65 7.44
CA ALA A 113 -27.58 21.26 6.74
C ALA A 113 -28.74 20.95 7.69
N ALA A 114 -28.44 20.40 8.87
CA ALA A 114 -29.43 20.15 9.92
C ALA A 114 -29.88 21.43 10.66
N GLY A 115 -29.38 22.60 10.27
CA GLY A 115 -29.80 23.88 10.79
C GLY A 115 -29.16 24.29 12.14
N VAL A 116 -28.02 23.70 12.51
CA VAL A 116 -27.30 24.03 13.76
C VAL A 116 -26.97 25.51 13.85
N LEU A 117 -26.81 26.23 12.74
CA LEU A 117 -26.53 27.66 12.70
C LEU A 117 -27.77 28.56 12.83
N VAL A 118 -28.97 28.02 12.60
CA VAL A 118 -30.23 28.78 12.62
C VAL A 118 -30.50 29.46 13.98
N PRO A 119 -30.32 28.80 15.16
CA PRO A 119 -30.50 29.46 16.46
C PRO A 119 -29.55 30.63 16.73
N PHE A 120 -28.43 30.67 16.01
CA PHE A 120 -27.42 31.72 16.12
C PHE A 120 -27.54 32.82 15.05
N GLY A 121 -28.66 32.85 14.32
CA GLY A 121 -28.92 33.81 13.25
C GLY A 121 -28.18 33.51 11.93
N GLY A 122 -27.63 32.30 11.81
CA GLY A 122 -26.98 31.85 10.58
C GLY A 122 -27.99 31.41 9.51
N PRO A 123 -27.56 31.35 8.23
CA PRO A 123 -28.45 30.92 7.15
C PRO A 123 -28.83 29.44 7.26
N ALA A 124 -30.08 29.12 6.95
CA ALA A 124 -30.47 27.75 6.66
C ALA A 124 -29.83 27.32 5.32
N LEU A 125 -29.14 26.20 5.30
CA LEU A 125 -28.56 25.68 4.06
C LEU A 125 -29.68 25.17 3.14
N ASP A 126 -29.67 25.69 1.93
CA ASP A 126 -30.50 25.12 0.86
C ASP A 126 -30.06 23.67 0.59
N PRO A 127 -30.96 22.69 0.53
CA PRO A 127 -30.67 21.30 0.18
C PRO A 127 -29.87 21.16 -1.13
N MET A 128 -30.07 22.08 -2.07
CA MET A 128 -29.32 22.12 -3.33
C MET A 128 -27.83 22.41 -3.09
N LEU A 129 -27.49 23.33 -2.20
CA LEU A 129 -26.11 23.64 -1.85
C LEU A 129 -25.43 22.46 -1.13
N ALA A 130 -26.15 21.76 -0.27
CA ALA A 130 -25.64 20.54 0.35
C ALA A 130 -25.34 19.44 -0.69
N GLY A 131 -26.22 19.25 -1.67
CA GLY A 131 -26.01 18.32 -2.79
C GLY A 131 -24.80 18.68 -3.65
N LEU A 132 -24.60 19.96 -3.94
CA LEU A 132 -23.42 20.45 -4.67
C LEU A 132 -22.13 20.20 -3.90
N ALA A 133 -22.09 20.43 -2.59
CA ALA A 133 -20.92 20.19 -1.74
C ALA A 133 -20.53 18.70 -1.74
N MET A 134 -21.52 17.79 -1.67
CA MET A 134 -21.29 16.34 -1.76
C MET A 134 -20.72 15.94 -3.12
N SER A 135 -21.23 16.52 -4.22
CA SER A 135 -20.72 16.28 -5.57
C SER A 135 -19.28 16.75 -5.73
N LEU A 136 -18.95 17.95 -5.21
CA LEU A 136 -17.58 18.48 -5.21
C LEU A 136 -16.61 17.60 -4.39
N SER A 137 -17.06 17.01 -3.29
CA SER A 137 -16.26 16.06 -2.51
C SER A 137 -15.88 14.84 -3.35
N SER A 138 -16.82 14.26 -4.09
CA SER A 138 -16.56 13.11 -4.97
C SER A 138 -15.58 13.45 -6.09
N VAL A 139 -15.72 14.63 -6.70
CA VAL A 139 -14.80 15.11 -7.73
C VAL A 139 -13.39 15.32 -7.17
N SER A 140 -13.27 15.86 -5.94
CA SER A 140 -11.98 16.06 -5.27
C SER A 140 -11.24 14.75 -5.02
N VAL A 141 -11.95 13.72 -4.53
CA VAL A 141 -11.40 12.37 -4.30
C VAL A 141 -10.93 11.75 -5.61
N LEU A 142 -11.73 11.88 -6.67
CA LEU A 142 -11.35 11.38 -7.99
C LEU A 142 -10.11 12.10 -8.54
N ALA A 143 -10.09 13.43 -8.47
CA ALA A 143 -8.97 14.23 -8.93
C ALA A 143 -7.68 13.88 -8.18
N ASN A 144 -7.72 13.78 -6.84
CA ASN A 144 -6.58 13.40 -6.02
C ASN A 144 -6.09 11.97 -6.35
N SER A 145 -7.00 11.04 -6.62
CA SER A 145 -6.64 9.67 -7.02
C SER A 145 -6.00 9.63 -8.42
N LEU A 146 -6.44 10.47 -9.35
CA LEU A 146 -5.86 10.57 -10.70
C LEU A 146 -4.44 11.14 -10.68
N LEU A 147 -4.10 11.99 -9.71
CA LEU A 147 -2.74 12.55 -9.56
C LEU A 147 -1.69 11.45 -9.33
N LEU A 148 -2.06 10.29 -8.75
CA LEU A 148 -1.15 9.13 -8.65
C LEU A 148 -0.65 8.62 -10.00
N ARG A 149 -1.40 8.84 -11.09
CA ARG A 149 -1.02 8.41 -12.45
C ARG A 149 -0.01 9.37 -13.11
N MET A 150 0.16 10.58 -12.60
CA MET A 150 1.04 11.56 -13.23
C MET A 150 2.52 11.27 -12.97
N PRO A 151 3.41 11.37 -13.99
CA PRO A 151 4.83 11.05 -13.86
C PRO A 151 5.58 11.87 -12.81
N GLY A 152 5.07 13.03 -12.41
CA GLY A 152 5.66 13.91 -11.39
C GLY A 152 5.43 13.45 -9.94
N ALA A 153 4.39 12.71 -9.66
CA ALA A 153 4.09 12.18 -8.32
C ALA A 153 5.15 11.18 -7.82
N ARG A 154 5.97 10.64 -8.73
CA ARG A 154 7.02 9.65 -8.44
C ARG A 154 8.25 10.21 -7.70
N ARG A 155 8.36 11.54 -7.51
CA ARG A 155 9.56 12.18 -6.92
C ARG A 155 9.47 12.50 -5.43
N ALA A 156 8.38 12.29 -4.75
CA ALA A 156 8.17 12.70 -3.36
C ALA A 156 8.51 11.65 -2.29
N GLY A 157 9.13 10.55 -2.64
CA GLY A 157 9.61 9.54 -1.71
C GLY A 157 11.12 9.63 -1.49
N ARG A 158 11.60 10.57 -0.67
CA ARG A 158 12.91 10.45 -0.03
C ARG A 158 12.73 9.60 1.23
N TRP A 159 13.45 8.52 1.27
CA TRP A 159 13.71 7.67 2.45
C TRP A 159 14.63 8.38 3.41
#